data_ba255a6b7979a7cc417295e790ceeb1a
#
_entry.id   ba255a6b7979a7cc417295e790ceeb1a
#
_cell.length_a   1.000
_cell.length_b   1.000
_cell.length_c   1.000
_cell.angle_alpha   90.00
_cell.angle_beta   90.00
_cell.angle_gamma   90.00
#
_symmetry.space_group_name_H-M   'P 1'
#
loop_
_entity.id
_entity.type
_entity.pdbx_description
1 polymer ?
#
loop_
_entity_poly.entity_id
_entity_poly.type
_entity_poly.pdbx_seq_one_letter_code
_entity_poly.pdbx_strand_id
1 'polypeptide(L)'
;MSRWPAKEAMQERILDTAGRLFYGQGIRAVGVDTIAAEIGISKRTLYNYFPSKDELIVAYLSRHFIQPKTSDRPLLEQILRYFDWLERWFASDTFRGCPFVNAVAELGDPTHPGAKMAVAFKEQRRLWLRDALARLNVADPDGLATQVAILVEGAIIAALIRGDPGMAGAAKAAARVLLTAAGVPDPDAVPEPVRRTARGRSRKSPAGAPARKARSRVS
;
A
#
# COMPACT_ATOMS: atom_id res chain seq x y z
N MET A 1 -29.55 2.23 24.81
CA MET A 1 -29.60 3.71 24.88
C MET A 1 -28.53 4.25 23.93
N SER A 2 -28.90 5.13 22.98
CA SER A 2 -27.93 5.70 22.00
C SER A 2 -26.89 6.53 22.75
N ARG A 3 -25.61 6.30 22.48
CA ARG A 3 -24.47 7.02 23.08
C ARG A 3 -24.39 8.50 22.65
N TRP A 4 -25.19 8.90 21.65
CA TRP A 4 -25.13 10.20 21.01
C TRP A 4 -26.47 10.93 21.07
N PRO A 5 -26.50 12.29 21.07
CA PRO A 5 -27.72 13.07 20.83
C PRO A 5 -28.41 12.62 19.53
N ALA A 6 -29.71 12.73 19.44
CA ALA A 6 -30.49 12.17 18.31
C ALA A 6 -30.02 12.65 16.94
N LYS A 7 -29.49 13.88 16.82
CA LYS A 7 -28.92 14.43 15.57
C LYS A 7 -27.62 13.73 15.17
N GLU A 8 -26.72 13.54 16.12
CA GLU A 8 -25.43 12.85 15.89
C GLU A 8 -25.64 11.37 15.56
N ALA A 9 -26.59 10.71 16.25
CA ALA A 9 -26.92 9.32 15.95
C ALA A 9 -27.43 9.12 14.51
N MET A 10 -28.23 10.07 14.00
CA MET A 10 -28.70 10.03 12.62
C MET A 10 -27.55 10.29 11.61
N GLN A 11 -26.68 11.25 11.92
CA GLN A 11 -25.51 11.54 11.09
C GLN A 11 -24.58 10.30 10.97
N GLU A 12 -24.34 9.61 12.08
CA GLU A 12 -23.57 8.35 12.08
C GLU A 12 -24.25 7.26 11.25
N ARG A 13 -25.57 7.08 11.36
CA ARG A 13 -26.32 6.13 10.53
C ARG A 13 -26.20 6.43 9.04
N ILE A 14 -26.28 7.71 8.66
CA ILE A 14 -26.10 8.14 7.26
C ILE A 14 -24.69 7.79 6.79
N LEU A 15 -23.66 8.11 7.58
CA LEU A 15 -22.26 7.83 7.23
C LEU A 15 -21.95 6.33 7.18
N ASP A 16 -22.49 5.53 8.10
CA ASP A 16 -22.31 4.07 8.08
C ASP A 16 -22.91 3.46 6.82
N THR A 17 -24.14 3.87 6.48
CA THR A 17 -24.83 3.36 5.28
C THR A 17 -24.13 3.83 4.01
N ALA A 18 -23.81 5.13 3.91
CA ALA A 18 -23.09 5.68 2.77
C ALA A 18 -21.71 5.00 2.60
N GLY A 19 -20.98 4.81 3.70
CA GLY A 19 -19.66 4.15 3.68
C GLY A 19 -19.74 2.72 3.17
N ARG A 20 -20.69 1.93 3.65
CA ARG A 20 -20.91 0.57 3.18
C ARG A 20 -21.28 0.53 1.70
N LEU A 21 -22.18 1.40 1.27
CA LEU A 21 -22.62 1.46 -0.13
C LEU A 21 -21.51 1.98 -1.05
N PHE A 22 -20.84 3.08 -0.72
CA PHE A 22 -19.75 3.64 -1.50
C PHE A 22 -18.59 2.67 -1.64
N TYR A 23 -18.21 2.00 -0.55
CA TYR A 23 -17.10 1.05 -0.59
C TYR A 23 -17.45 -0.24 -1.35
N GLY A 24 -18.70 -0.74 -1.19
CA GLY A 24 -19.13 -1.99 -1.80
C GLY A 24 -19.58 -1.89 -3.25
N GLN A 25 -20.21 -0.76 -3.63
CA GLN A 25 -20.86 -0.58 -4.95
C GLN A 25 -20.24 0.54 -5.79
N GLY A 26 -19.41 1.39 -5.19
CA GLY A 26 -18.78 2.52 -5.84
C GLY A 26 -19.50 3.85 -5.60
N ILE A 27 -18.69 4.91 -5.51
CA ILE A 27 -19.15 6.29 -5.25
C ILE A 27 -20.03 6.80 -6.40
N ARG A 28 -19.69 6.48 -7.66
CA ARG A 28 -20.46 6.95 -8.83
C ARG A 28 -21.81 6.23 -8.93
N ALA A 29 -21.84 4.93 -8.68
CA ALA A 29 -23.04 4.11 -8.82
C ALA A 29 -24.09 4.41 -7.73
N VAL A 30 -23.66 4.81 -6.54
CA VAL A 30 -24.55 5.04 -5.40
C VAL A 30 -25.07 6.47 -5.40
N GLY A 31 -26.38 6.64 -5.63
CA GLY A 31 -27.08 7.91 -5.51
C GLY A 31 -27.49 8.24 -4.06
N VAL A 32 -27.71 9.51 -3.77
CA VAL A 32 -28.24 9.95 -2.46
C VAL A 32 -29.64 9.38 -2.17
N ASP A 33 -30.42 9.13 -3.21
CA ASP A 33 -31.74 8.52 -3.08
C ASP A 33 -31.65 7.08 -2.60
N THR A 34 -30.67 6.32 -3.08
CA THR A 34 -30.37 4.95 -2.63
C THR A 34 -30.02 4.93 -1.13
N ILE A 35 -29.15 5.86 -0.72
CA ILE A 35 -28.74 5.98 0.70
C ILE A 35 -29.93 6.34 1.57
N ALA A 36 -30.73 7.33 1.15
CA ALA A 36 -31.89 7.78 1.91
C ALA A 36 -32.94 6.66 2.05
N ALA A 37 -33.22 5.92 0.97
CA ALA A 37 -34.14 4.79 0.97
C ALA A 37 -33.68 3.65 1.90
N GLU A 38 -32.38 3.30 1.88
CA GLU A 38 -31.80 2.27 2.73
C GLU A 38 -31.93 2.58 4.22
N ILE A 39 -31.89 3.86 4.59
CA ILE A 39 -32.02 4.32 5.98
C ILE A 39 -33.50 4.51 6.37
N GLY A 40 -34.40 4.65 5.40
CA GLY A 40 -35.82 4.96 5.61
C GLY A 40 -36.06 6.45 5.92
N ILE A 41 -35.30 7.37 5.31
CA ILE A 41 -35.46 8.82 5.44
C ILE A 41 -35.73 9.47 4.08
N SER A 42 -36.25 10.70 4.07
CA SER A 42 -36.38 11.45 2.85
C SER A 42 -35.03 11.99 2.35
N LYS A 43 -34.86 12.20 1.05
CA LYS A 43 -33.71 12.89 0.44
C LYS A 43 -33.50 14.28 1.07
N ARG A 44 -34.59 15.01 1.34
CA ARG A 44 -34.53 16.30 2.03
C ARG A 44 -33.94 16.16 3.43
N THR A 45 -34.33 15.12 4.18
CA THR A 45 -33.75 14.83 5.50
C THR A 45 -32.26 14.54 5.40
N LEU A 46 -31.81 13.77 4.41
CA LEU A 46 -30.39 13.50 4.19
C LEU A 46 -29.61 14.80 3.96
N TYR A 47 -30.11 15.67 3.08
CA TYR A 47 -29.46 16.97 2.79
C TYR A 47 -29.43 17.94 3.96
N ASN A 48 -30.29 17.79 4.97
CA ASN A 48 -30.18 18.55 6.22
C ASN A 48 -28.94 18.17 7.05
N TYR A 49 -28.36 16.97 6.83
CA TYR A 49 -27.15 16.51 7.51
C TYR A 49 -25.90 16.68 6.64
N PHE A 50 -26.02 16.44 5.35
CA PHE A 50 -24.94 16.53 4.34
C PHE A 50 -25.47 17.31 3.14
N PRO A 51 -25.16 18.61 3.03
CA PRO A 51 -25.71 19.51 2.01
C PRO A 51 -25.47 19.08 0.58
N SER A 52 -24.47 18.22 0.31
CA SER A 52 -24.19 17.67 -1.01
C SER A 52 -23.70 16.21 -0.93
N LYS A 53 -23.72 15.51 -2.07
CA LYS A 53 -23.08 14.19 -2.18
C LYS A 53 -21.57 14.30 -1.98
N ASP A 54 -20.95 15.38 -2.42
CA ASP A 54 -19.51 15.60 -2.29
C ASP A 54 -19.10 15.76 -0.82
N GLU A 55 -19.90 16.48 -0.01
CA GLU A 55 -19.65 16.56 1.43
C GLU A 55 -19.82 15.20 2.11
N LEU A 56 -20.79 14.41 1.68
CA LEU A 56 -20.96 13.04 2.19
C LEU A 56 -19.77 12.14 1.80
N ILE A 57 -19.23 12.28 0.58
CA ILE A 57 -18.02 11.57 0.13
C ILE A 57 -16.81 11.98 0.97
N VAL A 58 -16.62 13.28 1.20
CA VAL A 58 -15.54 13.79 2.06
C VAL A 58 -15.67 13.25 3.49
N ALA A 59 -16.87 13.27 4.05
CA ALA A 59 -17.13 12.75 5.39
C ALA A 59 -16.87 11.23 5.47
N TYR A 60 -17.25 10.46 4.45
CA TYR A 60 -16.94 9.04 4.32
C TYR A 60 -15.42 8.80 4.30
N LEU A 61 -14.68 9.51 3.44
CA LEU A 61 -13.22 9.36 3.34
C LEU A 61 -12.53 9.81 4.62
N SER A 62 -13.04 10.83 5.32
CA SER A 62 -12.49 11.30 6.59
C SER A 62 -12.45 10.20 7.66
N ARG A 63 -13.40 9.27 7.66
CA ARG A 63 -13.40 8.12 8.58
C ARG A 63 -12.24 7.16 8.34
N HIS A 64 -11.71 7.12 7.11
CA HIS A 64 -10.56 6.32 6.73
C HIS A 64 -9.24 7.07 6.85
N PHE A 65 -9.28 8.38 7.11
CA PHE A 65 -8.10 9.22 7.29
C PHE A 65 -7.49 9.03 8.69
N ILE A 66 -6.95 7.82 8.91
CA ILE A 66 -6.39 7.43 10.20
C ILE A 66 -4.91 7.79 10.25
N GLN A 67 -4.53 8.61 11.23
CA GLN A 67 -3.14 8.93 11.52
C GLN A 67 -2.39 7.66 11.98
N PRO A 68 -1.12 7.48 11.57
CA PRO A 68 -0.26 6.48 12.17
C PRO A 68 -0.16 6.74 13.68
N LYS A 69 -0.51 5.74 14.49
CA LYS A 69 -0.40 5.88 15.94
C LYS A 69 1.08 5.81 16.34
N THR A 70 1.49 6.69 17.22
CA THR A 70 2.78 6.55 17.92
C THR A 70 2.78 5.26 18.74
N SER A 71 3.91 4.55 18.74
CA SER A 71 4.10 3.29 19.45
C SER A 71 5.51 3.28 20.02
N ASP A 72 5.67 2.65 21.20
CA ASP A 72 6.99 2.46 21.83
C ASP A 72 7.82 1.35 21.18
N ARG A 73 7.26 0.68 20.15
CA ARG A 73 7.97 -0.36 19.40
C ARG A 73 9.11 0.21 18.58
N PRO A 74 10.17 -0.57 18.32
CA PRO A 74 11.21 -0.20 17.36
C PRO A 74 10.62 0.23 16.00
N LEU A 75 11.19 1.27 15.39
CA LEU A 75 10.65 1.85 14.15
C LEU A 75 10.57 0.84 13.00
N LEU A 76 11.59 -0.02 12.85
CA LEU A 76 11.57 -1.10 11.87
C LEU A 76 10.36 -2.03 12.09
N GLU A 77 10.10 -2.42 13.32
CA GLU A 77 8.94 -3.26 13.65
C GLU A 77 7.63 -2.54 13.31
N GLN A 78 7.51 -1.24 13.58
CA GLN A 78 6.32 -0.46 13.22
C GLN A 78 6.07 -0.48 11.71
N ILE A 79 7.12 -0.30 10.89
CA ILE A 79 7.04 -0.34 9.42
C ILE A 79 6.59 -1.74 8.96
N LEU A 80 7.21 -2.80 9.46
CA LEU A 80 6.92 -4.17 9.02
C LEU A 80 5.53 -4.65 9.48
N ARG A 81 5.08 -4.26 10.67
CA ARG A 81 3.73 -4.57 11.17
C ARG A 81 2.61 -3.92 10.37
N TYR A 82 2.91 -2.86 9.63
CA TYR A 82 1.93 -2.29 8.72
C TYR A 82 1.55 -3.29 7.61
N PHE A 83 2.51 -4.05 7.09
CA PHE A 83 2.23 -5.12 6.12
C PHE A 83 1.42 -6.28 6.76
N ASP A 84 1.67 -6.62 8.03
CA ASP A 84 0.86 -7.63 8.74
C ASP A 84 -0.59 -7.16 8.93
N TRP A 85 -0.78 -5.86 9.11
CA TRP A 85 -2.12 -5.27 9.15
C TRP A 85 -2.77 -5.32 7.76
N LEU A 86 -2.03 -5.03 6.68
CA LEU A 86 -2.53 -5.15 5.31
C LEU A 86 -2.99 -6.58 5.01
N GLU A 87 -2.23 -7.60 5.39
CA GLU A 87 -2.60 -9.00 5.16
C GLU A 87 -3.95 -9.34 5.81
N ARG A 88 -4.13 -8.95 7.08
CA ARG A 88 -5.42 -9.15 7.77
C ARG A 88 -6.55 -8.37 7.12
N TRP A 89 -6.28 -7.16 6.64
CA TRP A 89 -7.28 -6.36 5.93
C TRP A 89 -7.64 -6.98 4.58
N PHE A 90 -6.67 -7.47 3.82
CA PHE A 90 -6.90 -8.16 2.55
C PHE A 90 -7.71 -9.46 2.72
N ALA A 91 -7.54 -10.15 3.86
CA ALA A 91 -8.27 -11.36 4.19
C ALA A 91 -9.73 -11.10 4.64
N SER A 92 -10.14 -9.84 4.80
CA SER A 92 -11.52 -9.54 5.21
C SER A 92 -12.49 -9.69 4.03
N ASP A 93 -13.69 -10.26 4.29
CA ASP A 93 -14.74 -10.46 3.29
C ASP A 93 -15.22 -9.14 2.64
N THR A 94 -15.01 -8.03 3.33
CA THR A 94 -15.40 -6.69 2.88
C THR A 94 -14.29 -5.98 2.10
N PHE A 95 -13.11 -6.58 1.90
CA PHE A 95 -12.02 -5.94 1.19
C PHE A 95 -12.39 -5.64 -0.27
N ARG A 96 -12.26 -4.37 -0.65
CA ARG A 96 -12.52 -3.85 -2.00
C ARG A 96 -11.44 -2.85 -2.45
N GLY A 97 -10.21 -3.01 -1.95
CA GLY A 97 -9.12 -2.09 -2.24
C GLY A 97 -9.09 -0.87 -1.33
N CYS A 98 -8.25 0.10 -1.67
CA CYS A 98 -8.11 1.32 -0.90
C CYS A 98 -9.25 2.31 -1.20
N PRO A 99 -10.04 2.76 -0.20
CA PRO A 99 -11.15 3.69 -0.44
C PRO A 99 -10.70 5.01 -1.08
N PHE A 100 -9.49 5.47 -0.81
CA PHE A 100 -8.94 6.68 -1.41
C PHE A 100 -8.56 6.49 -2.89
N VAL A 101 -7.97 5.35 -3.24
CA VAL A 101 -7.65 5.00 -4.65
C VAL A 101 -8.93 4.85 -5.45
N ASN A 102 -9.91 4.13 -4.89
CA ASN A 102 -11.22 3.95 -5.52
C ASN A 102 -11.90 5.30 -5.76
N ALA A 103 -11.89 6.19 -4.74
CA ALA A 103 -12.47 7.53 -4.88
C ALA A 103 -11.82 8.34 -6.00
N VAL A 104 -10.49 8.36 -6.11
CA VAL A 104 -9.78 9.09 -7.18
C VAL A 104 -10.15 8.54 -8.55
N ALA A 105 -10.15 7.21 -8.69
CA ALA A 105 -10.47 6.55 -9.96
C ALA A 105 -11.92 6.82 -10.40
N GLU A 106 -12.86 6.82 -9.45
CA GLU A 106 -14.27 7.03 -9.74
C GLU A 106 -14.64 8.50 -9.93
N LEU A 107 -14.07 9.42 -9.15
CA LEU A 107 -14.39 10.84 -9.27
C LEU A 107 -13.88 11.42 -10.60
N GLY A 108 -12.68 11.04 -11.04
CA GLY A 108 -12.10 11.48 -12.32
C GLY A 108 -11.79 12.97 -12.41
N ASP A 109 -11.93 13.71 -11.30
CA ASP A 109 -11.66 15.14 -11.17
C ASP A 109 -10.63 15.38 -10.05
N PRO A 110 -9.40 15.77 -10.37
CA PRO A 110 -8.36 16.04 -9.38
C PRO A 110 -8.66 17.25 -8.49
N THR A 111 -9.59 18.12 -8.89
CA THR A 111 -9.98 19.31 -8.12
C THR A 111 -11.03 18.98 -7.05
N HIS A 112 -11.70 17.84 -7.16
CA HIS A 112 -12.71 17.38 -6.22
C HIS A 112 -12.12 17.26 -4.79
N PRO A 113 -12.84 17.74 -3.73
CA PRO A 113 -12.34 17.69 -2.36
C PRO A 113 -11.95 16.27 -1.90
N GLY A 114 -12.68 15.24 -2.31
CA GLY A 114 -12.36 13.83 -2.02
C GLY A 114 -11.06 13.37 -2.68
N ALA A 115 -10.76 13.82 -3.90
CA ALA A 115 -9.50 13.52 -4.58
C ALA A 115 -8.32 14.21 -3.87
N LYS A 116 -8.47 15.49 -3.50
CA LYS A 116 -7.46 16.21 -2.70
C LYS A 116 -7.20 15.53 -1.36
N MET A 117 -8.24 15.04 -0.69
CA MET A 117 -8.11 14.28 0.55
C MET A 117 -7.32 12.99 0.35
N ALA A 118 -7.53 12.28 -0.76
CA ALA A 118 -6.78 11.08 -1.08
C ALA A 118 -5.28 11.38 -1.24
N VAL A 119 -4.92 12.44 -1.96
CA VAL A 119 -3.54 12.90 -2.11
C VAL A 119 -2.93 13.21 -0.74
N ALA A 120 -3.64 13.99 0.08
CA ALA A 120 -3.16 14.35 1.42
C ALA A 120 -2.94 13.12 2.32
N PHE A 121 -3.84 12.14 2.27
CA PHE A 121 -3.69 10.88 3.03
C PHE A 121 -2.47 10.08 2.60
N LYS A 122 -2.26 9.92 1.30
CA LYS A 122 -1.13 9.16 0.76
C LYS A 122 0.19 9.85 1.10
N GLU A 123 0.26 11.15 0.92
CA GLU A 123 1.44 11.93 1.27
C GLU A 123 1.75 11.89 2.77
N GLN A 124 0.74 12.01 3.62
CA GLN A 124 0.93 11.87 5.07
C GLN A 124 1.54 10.51 5.46
N ARG A 125 1.11 9.42 4.80
CA ARG A 125 1.68 8.09 5.03
C ARG A 125 3.14 8.00 4.58
N ARG A 126 3.45 8.57 3.42
CA ARG A 126 4.80 8.63 2.90
C ARG A 126 5.72 9.44 3.81
N LEU A 127 5.25 10.61 4.27
CA LEU A 127 6.01 11.46 5.20
C LEU A 127 6.26 10.78 6.55
N TRP A 128 5.29 10.05 7.08
CA TRP A 128 5.51 9.24 8.28
C TRP A 128 6.62 8.19 8.08
N LEU A 129 6.62 7.49 6.93
CA LEU A 129 7.70 6.56 6.58
C LEU A 129 9.04 7.27 6.47
N ARG A 130 9.12 8.40 5.78
CA ARG A 130 10.33 9.22 5.66
C ARG A 130 10.90 9.59 7.04
N ASP A 131 10.05 10.08 7.92
CA ASP A 131 10.47 10.52 9.25
C ASP A 131 10.95 9.33 10.11
N ALA A 132 10.31 8.17 9.99
CA ALA A 132 10.76 6.94 10.63
C ALA A 132 12.13 6.48 10.08
N LEU A 133 12.34 6.52 8.78
CA LEU A 133 13.59 6.14 8.12
C LEU A 133 14.73 7.13 8.43
N ALA A 134 14.45 8.42 8.51
CA ALA A 134 15.41 9.42 8.95
C ALA A 134 15.92 9.16 10.37
N ARG A 135 15.02 8.76 11.28
CA ARG A 135 15.38 8.37 12.66
C ARG A 135 16.15 7.04 12.72
N LEU A 136 16.10 6.22 11.70
CA LEU A 136 16.91 5.00 11.51
C LEU A 136 18.25 5.30 10.82
N ASN A 137 18.60 6.59 10.59
CA ASN A 137 19.82 7.06 9.94
C ASN A 137 19.98 6.56 8.49
N VAL A 138 18.90 6.33 7.77
CA VAL A 138 18.94 6.02 6.33
C VAL A 138 19.46 7.26 5.57
N ALA A 139 20.38 7.04 4.62
CA ALA A 139 21.02 8.12 3.88
C ALA A 139 20.05 8.89 2.96
N ASP A 140 19.11 8.18 2.30
CA ASP A 140 18.03 8.75 1.49
C ASP A 140 16.67 8.29 2.04
N PRO A 141 16.16 8.91 3.11
CA PRO A 141 14.91 8.50 3.72
C PRO A 141 13.69 8.83 2.84
N ASP A 142 13.75 9.86 2.01
CA ASP A 142 12.65 10.28 1.14
C ASP A 142 12.47 9.34 -0.04
N GLY A 143 13.56 8.99 -0.72
CA GLY A 143 13.55 8.00 -1.80
C GLY A 143 13.10 6.63 -1.32
N LEU A 144 13.63 6.15 -0.19
CA LEU A 144 13.24 4.86 0.36
C LEU A 144 11.77 4.85 0.84
N ALA A 145 11.29 5.93 1.45
CA ALA A 145 9.87 6.06 1.83
C ALA A 145 8.95 5.97 0.61
N THR A 146 9.35 6.59 -0.50
CA THR A 146 8.61 6.53 -1.76
C THR A 146 8.58 5.09 -2.30
N GLN A 147 9.71 4.37 -2.30
CA GLN A 147 9.78 2.97 -2.73
C GLN A 147 8.89 2.05 -1.86
N VAL A 148 8.95 2.19 -0.53
CA VAL A 148 8.11 1.42 0.38
C VAL A 148 6.62 1.76 0.19
N ALA A 149 6.28 3.03 -0.03
CA ALA A 149 4.91 3.43 -0.33
C ALA A 149 4.39 2.78 -1.63
N ILE A 150 5.21 2.73 -2.69
CA ILE A 150 4.86 2.03 -3.94
C ILE A 150 4.62 0.53 -3.71
N LEU A 151 5.42 -0.13 -2.87
CA LEU A 151 5.19 -1.54 -2.51
C LEU A 151 3.85 -1.73 -1.79
N VAL A 152 3.47 -0.83 -0.90
CA VAL A 152 2.18 -0.85 -0.21
C VAL A 152 1.02 -0.70 -1.21
N GLU A 153 1.09 0.29 -2.11
CA GLU A 153 0.05 0.50 -3.12
C GLU A 153 -0.04 -0.69 -4.08
N GLY A 154 1.10 -1.21 -4.52
CA GLY A 154 1.17 -2.40 -5.37
C GLY A 154 0.55 -3.62 -4.70
N ALA A 155 0.81 -3.85 -3.42
CA ALA A 155 0.23 -4.95 -2.66
C ALA A 155 -1.30 -4.85 -2.57
N ILE A 156 -1.84 -3.65 -2.31
CA ILE A 156 -3.30 -3.41 -2.25
C ILE A 156 -3.97 -3.77 -3.59
N ILE A 157 -3.41 -3.30 -4.69
CA ILE A 157 -3.96 -3.57 -6.03
C ILE A 157 -3.78 -5.04 -6.39
N ALA A 158 -2.62 -5.63 -6.13
CA ALA A 158 -2.36 -7.05 -6.42
C ALA A 158 -3.29 -7.97 -5.62
N ALA A 159 -3.52 -7.68 -4.35
CA ALA A 159 -4.45 -8.42 -3.51
C ALA A 159 -5.89 -8.31 -4.02
N LEU A 160 -6.32 -7.12 -4.44
CA LEU A 160 -7.66 -6.91 -5.00
C LEU A 160 -7.86 -7.70 -6.30
N ILE A 161 -6.88 -7.69 -7.21
CA ILE A 161 -6.98 -8.37 -8.51
C ILE A 161 -6.93 -9.89 -8.35
N ARG A 162 -6.07 -10.40 -7.45
CA ARG A 162 -5.83 -11.84 -7.30
C ARG A 162 -6.73 -12.52 -6.27
N GLY A 163 -7.37 -11.74 -5.39
CA GLY A 163 -8.08 -12.28 -4.23
C GLY A 163 -7.13 -12.99 -3.24
N ASP A 164 -5.85 -12.57 -3.20
CA ASP A 164 -4.79 -13.23 -2.42
C ASP A 164 -4.22 -12.29 -1.35
N PRO A 165 -4.53 -12.54 -0.06
CA PRO A 165 -3.97 -11.78 1.05
C PRO A 165 -2.44 -11.86 1.16
N GLY A 166 -1.82 -12.94 0.65
CA GLY A 166 -0.38 -13.16 0.67
C GLY A 166 0.45 -12.11 -0.08
N MET A 167 -0.22 -11.25 -0.89
CA MET A 167 0.44 -10.11 -1.55
C MET A 167 1.06 -9.12 -0.55
N ALA A 168 0.49 -9.00 0.65
CA ALA A 168 1.09 -8.21 1.73
C ALA A 168 2.42 -8.81 2.22
N GLY A 169 2.50 -10.13 2.37
CA GLY A 169 3.73 -10.84 2.74
C GLY A 169 4.83 -10.68 1.69
N ALA A 170 4.48 -10.78 0.41
CA ALA A 170 5.42 -10.56 -0.69
C ALA A 170 5.98 -9.12 -0.68
N ALA A 171 5.13 -8.12 -0.49
CA ALA A 171 5.54 -6.72 -0.37
C ALA A 171 6.40 -6.47 0.89
N LYS A 172 6.06 -7.11 2.02
CA LYS A 172 6.87 -7.08 3.24
C LYS A 172 8.28 -7.61 3.02
N ALA A 173 8.41 -8.75 2.32
CA ALA A 173 9.70 -9.33 2.00
C ALA A 173 10.54 -8.37 1.12
N ALA A 174 9.94 -7.77 0.09
CA ALA A 174 10.61 -6.78 -0.75
C ALA A 174 11.02 -5.52 0.04
N ALA A 175 10.16 -5.03 0.94
CA ALA A 175 10.47 -3.90 1.81
C ALA A 175 11.66 -4.22 2.75
N ARG A 176 11.74 -5.44 3.31
CA ARG A 176 12.90 -5.87 4.11
C ARG A 176 14.20 -5.80 3.32
N VAL A 177 14.21 -6.26 2.07
CA VAL A 177 15.39 -6.19 1.20
C VAL A 177 15.84 -4.75 1.01
N LEU A 178 14.91 -3.83 0.70
CA LEU A 178 15.22 -2.41 0.53
C LEU A 178 15.75 -1.77 1.81
N LEU A 179 15.13 -2.05 2.95
CA LEU A 179 15.53 -1.53 4.26
C LEU A 179 16.93 -2.02 4.64
N THR A 180 17.22 -3.32 4.46
CA THR A 180 18.54 -3.91 4.72
C THR A 180 19.61 -3.30 3.80
N ALA A 181 19.32 -3.15 2.51
CA ALA A 181 20.22 -2.51 1.55
C ALA A 181 20.51 -1.04 1.90
N ALA A 182 19.58 -0.35 2.55
CA ALA A 182 19.74 1.00 3.07
C ALA A 182 20.46 1.06 4.44
N GLY A 183 20.94 -0.07 4.96
CA GLY A 183 21.68 -0.15 6.22
C GLY A 183 20.82 -0.22 7.49
N VAL A 184 19.51 -0.45 7.38
CA VAL A 184 18.63 -0.67 8.54
C VAL A 184 18.88 -2.08 9.09
N PRO A 185 19.34 -2.25 10.34
CA PRO A 185 19.55 -3.56 10.91
C PRO A 185 18.22 -4.32 11.05
N ASP A 186 18.16 -5.51 10.48
CA ASP A 186 17.01 -6.42 10.63
C ASP A 186 17.47 -7.67 11.38
N PRO A 187 17.06 -7.86 12.64
CA PRO A 187 17.46 -9.02 13.45
C PRO A 187 16.94 -10.35 12.89
N ASP A 188 15.86 -10.29 12.08
CA ASP A 188 15.26 -11.46 11.45
C ASP A 188 15.72 -11.67 10.00
N ALA A 189 16.67 -10.87 9.52
CA ALA A 189 17.21 -11.04 8.18
C ALA A 189 17.90 -12.40 8.05
N VAL A 190 17.44 -13.22 7.12
CA VAL A 190 18.14 -14.46 6.77
C VAL A 190 19.49 -14.05 6.14
N PRO A 191 20.64 -14.50 6.71
CA PRO A 191 21.93 -14.16 6.13
C PRO A 191 21.96 -14.60 4.66
N GLU A 192 22.34 -13.68 3.76
CA GLU A 192 22.56 -14.05 2.35
C GLU A 192 23.55 -15.24 2.30
N PRO A 193 23.25 -16.27 1.48
CA PRO A 193 24.23 -17.31 1.26
C PRO A 193 25.49 -16.66 0.67
N VAL A 194 26.59 -16.75 1.46
CA VAL A 194 27.91 -16.24 1.05
C VAL A 194 28.19 -16.70 -0.37
N ARG A 195 28.14 -15.80 -1.34
CA ARG A 195 28.60 -16.08 -2.70
C ARG A 195 30.06 -16.51 -2.61
N ARG A 196 30.28 -17.81 -2.63
CA ARG A 196 31.65 -18.37 -2.74
C ARG A 196 32.21 -17.83 -4.05
N THR A 197 33.02 -16.79 -3.93
CA THR A 197 33.85 -16.33 -5.06
C THR A 197 34.62 -17.57 -5.54
N ALA A 198 34.31 -18.00 -6.76
CA ALA A 198 35.03 -19.09 -7.39
C ALA A 198 36.52 -18.64 -7.49
N ARG A 199 37.34 -19.17 -6.54
CA ARG A 199 38.80 -19.02 -6.61
C ARG A 199 39.23 -19.48 -7.99
N GLY A 200 39.89 -18.57 -8.70
CA GLY A 200 40.42 -18.79 -10.04
C GLY A 200 41.11 -20.13 -10.17
N ARG A 201 40.57 -21.01 -10.97
CA ARG A 201 41.34 -22.13 -11.52
C ARG A 201 42.35 -21.53 -12.47
N SER A 202 43.58 -21.39 -11.98
CA SER A 202 44.77 -21.20 -12.78
C SER A 202 44.77 -22.26 -13.93
N ARG A 203 44.49 -21.82 -15.15
CA ARG A 203 44.74 -22.65 -16.34
C ARG A 203 46.24 -22.82 -16.48
N LYS A 204 46.78 -24.00 -16.07
CA LYS A 204 48.08 -24.47 -16.54
C LYS A 204 47.97 -24.68 -18.06
N SER A 205 48.74 -23.92 -18.82
CA SER A 205 48.98 -24.18 -20.25
C SER A 205 49.64 -25.54 -20.40
N PRO A 206 49.17 -26.40 -21.31
CA PRO A 206 49.93 -27.57 -21.71
C PRO A 206 51.03 -27.14 -22.69
N ALA A 207 52.28 -27.43 -22.30
CA ALA A 207 53.47 -27.29 -23.15
C ALA A 207 53.46 -28.26 -24.32
N GLY A 208 53.82 -27.75 -25.48
CA GLY A 208 54.55 -28.38 -26.54
C GLY A 208 54.02 -29.71 -27.16
N ALA A 209 53.48 -29.63 -28.37
CA ALA A 209 53.45 -30.76 -29.30
C ALA A 209 54.34 -30.43 -30.53
N PRO A 210 55.13 -31.37 -31.01
CA PRO A 210 56.19 -31.11 -32.04
C PRO A 210 55.65 -31.02 -33.47
N ALA A 211 56.35 -30.21 -34.29
CA ALA A 211 56.08 -29.98 -35.67
C ALA A 211 56.15 -31.29 -36.54
N ARG A 212 55.07 -31.56 -37.28
CA ARG A 212 55.06 -32.63 -38.32
C ARG A 212 55.27 -32.00 -39.68
N LYS A 213 56.40 -32.48 -40.31
CA LYS A 213 56.88 -32.07 -41.62
C LYS A 213 55.87 -32.29 -42.74
N ALA A 214 55.77 -31.29 -43.59
CA ALA A 214 55.07 -31.35 -44.84
C ALA A 214 55.71 -32.41 -45.77
N ARG A 215 54.87 -33.22 -46.41
CA ARG A 215 55.25 -33.95 -47.68
C ARG A 215 54.32 -33.48 -48.78
N SER A 216 54.97 -32.91 -49.77
CA SER A 216 54.45 -32.64 -51.12
C SER A 216 54.15 -33.93 -51.86
N ARG A 217 53.09 -33.97 -52.65
CA ARG A 217 52.88 -34.65 -53.92
C ARG A 217 51.78 -33.96 -54.68
N VAL A 218 52.12 -33.37 -55.65
CA VAL A 218 52.02 -33.41 -57.16
C VAL A 218 51.13 -34.57 -57.66
N SER A 219 50.01 -34.24 -58.22
CA SER A 219 49.48 -34.47 -59.58
C SER A 219 48.11 -33.90 -59.68
#